data_fb9b4ba33444f7cb9eeb014ffa9de07a
#
_entry.id   fb9b4ba33444f7cb9eeb014ffa9de07a
#
_cell.length_a   1.000
_cell.length_b   1.000
_cell.length_c   1.000
_cell.angle_alpha   90.00
_cell.angle_beta   90.00
_cell.angle_gamma   90.00
#
_symmetry.space_group_name_H-M   'P 1'
#
loop_
_entity.id
_entity.type
_entity.pdbx_description
1 polymer ?
#
loop_
_entity_poly.entity_id
_entity_poly.type
_entity_poly.pdbx_seq_one_letter_code
_entity_poly.pdbx_strand_id
1 'polypeptide(L)'
;METTLFNGNFNNEPKTSRSVRKALGAAIGDLLNEKVKQQILLAASEVLVNINQHTTSTKVFLNLLQSSKGITLQVKDNATRFNPLEHEAPLLDDDSILLESSRGIGLIKTLSDSVTYAFHEELQMNELSLYWHCKVKGPKRKVLVLDDCEIQQAIYQEQLGPHLELFSTTDPVLADDIILSENIDLIICDLYMPNMNGHEFFKYINKNHNKSIPFIMITSSQNFSDDLYVSSIESGVDEFLTKPVSANAILSTIERIFNRRKIIDDSSRNIINKRITESLAPNIPTSFRHWNVALGSRNTGSGGGDFILHQPSFDSETLLLADIMGHDECAKFFSFAYAGYLRGLLFNSEFCRNTDFLLEVLSNITMNDRVLSHTMLTCCATNLGFDGLVSVSTAGHPAPLLVTSDSVNKVASSGIMLGILEHAEYSKTQFTLHSGQRLLMFTDGLFDSVKIGGSREALEQDLHKILMSTINLPIEIALDKLFQTFDEHNAEYPNDDVLAVLIEPKH
;
A
#
# COMPACT_ATOMS: atom_id res chain seq x y z
N MET A 1 5.62 -2.12 2.17
CA MET A 1 5.22 -3.54 2.31
C MET A 1 6.33 -4.33 2.97
N GLU A 2 5.99 -5.17 3.92
CA GLU A 2 6.95 -6.11 4.52
C GLU A 2 6.85 -7.44 3.79
N THR A 3 7.99 -8.03 3.48
CA THR A 3 8.09 -9.35 2.83
C THR A 3 8.63 -10.36 3.83
N THR A 4 7.95 -11.49 3.99
CA THR A 4 8.42 -12.57 4.87
C THR A 4 9.54 -13.34 4.19
N LEU A 5 10.75 -13.29 4.74
CA LEU A 5 11.91 -14.07 4.30
C LEU A 5 11.93 -15.46 4.91
N PHE A 6 11.45 -15.60 6.14
CA PHE A 6 11.39 -16.86 6.85
C PHE A 6 10.23 -16.89 7.82
N ASN A 7 9.57 -18.03 7.93
CA ASN A 7 8.56 -18.35 8.94
C ASN A 7 8.79 -19.77 9.42
N GLY A 8 8.97 -19.97 10.72
CA GLY A 8 9.24 -21.27 11.28
C GLY A 8 8.60 -21.47 12.67
N ASN A 9 8.15 -22.70 12.90
CA ASN A 9 7.61 -23.16 14.19
C ASN A 9 8.50 -24.30 14.72
N PHE A 10 8.96 -24.19 15.98
CA PHE A 10 9.91 -25.10 16.59
C PHE A 10 9.46 -25.48 18.00
N ASN A 11 9.78 -26.71 18.43
CA ASN A 11 9.69 -27.06 19.83
C ASN A 11 10.85 -26.39 20.60
N ASN A 12 10.58 -25.96 21.82
CA ASN A 12 11.62 -25.34 22.65
C ASN A 12 12.51 -26.44 23.31
N GLU A 13 13.55 -26.81 22.61
CA GLU A 13 14.53 -27.84 23.03
C GLU A 13 15.95 -27.27 22.96
N PRO A 14 16.92 -27.80 23.72
CA PRO A 14 18.30 -27.31 23.69
C PRO A 14 18.97 -27.28 22.30
N LYS A 15 18.51 -28.13 21.38
CA LYS A 15 19.03 -28.21 20.00
C LYS A 15 18.36 -27.22 19.03
N THR A 16 17.27 -26.58 19.42
CA THR A 16 16.45 -25.68 18.58
C THR A 16 17.26 -24.50 18.08
N SER A 17 18.09 -23.88 18.92
CA SER A 17 18.96 -22.76 18.53
C SER A 17 19.83 -23.09 17.31
N ARG A 18 20.44 -24.31 17.28
CA ARG A 18 21.27 -24.73 16.14
C ARG A 18 20.47 -24.94 14.86
N SER A 19 19.28 -25.53 14.96
CA SER A 19 18.36 -25.73 13.81
C SER A 19 17.86 -24.43 13.23
N VAL A 20 17.44 -23.50 14.08
CA VAL A 20 16.99 -22.16 13.72
C VAL A 20 18.12 -21.37 13.05
N ARG A 21 19.32 -21.39 13.63
CA ARG A 21 20.48 -20.70 13.04
C ARG A 21 20.79 -21.19 11.63
N LYS A 22 20.70 -22.49 11.38
CA LYS A 22 20.88 -23.07 10.04
C LYS A 22 19.79 -22.63 9.07
N ALA A 23 18.53 -22.66 9.52
CA ALA A 23 17.38 -22.28 8.69
C ALA A 23 17.36 -20.78 8.36
N LEU A 24 17.60 -19.91 9.35
CA LEU A 24 17.74 -18.47 9.14
C LEU A 24 18.95 -18.15 8.25
N GLY A 25 20.09 -18.80 8.46
CA GLY A 25 21.28 -18.62 7.63
C GLY A 25 21.04 -18.96 6.16
N ALA A 26 20.28 -20.01 5.89
CA ALA A 26 19.86 -20.39 4.54
C ALA A 26 18.85 -19.39 3.94
N ALA A 27 17.88 -18.93 4.72
CA ALA A 27 16.88 -17.95 4.27
C ALA A 27 17.50 -16.56 4.00
N ILE A 28 18.47 -16.14 4.81
CA ILE A 28 19.20 -14.89 4.59
C ILE A 28 20.14 -15.01 3.37
N GLY A 29 20.79 -16.16 3.17
CA GLY A 29 21.72 -16.39 2.07
C GLY A 29 22.72 -15.23 1.92
N ASP A 30 22.74 -14.63 0.73
CA ASP A 30 23.55 -13.46 0.36
C ASP A 30 22.78 -12.13 0.36
N LEU A 31 21.54 -12.13 0.86
CA LEU A 31 20.65 -10.94 0.87
C LEU A 31 21.21 -9.83 1.77
N LEU A 32 21.99 -10.17 2.79
CA LEU A 32 22.58 -9.23 3.74
C LEU A 32 24.11 -9.26 3.67
N ASN A 33 24.72 -8.18 4.16
CA ASN A 33 26.16 -8.24 4.39
C ASN A 33 26.46 -9.22 5.55
N GLU A 34 27.65 -9.83 5.55
CA GLU A 34 28.02 -10.89 6.48
C GLU A 34 27.97 -10.43 7.94
N LYS A 35 28.28 -9.16 8.22
CA LYS A 35 28.23 -8.60 9.57
C LYS A 35 26.80 -8.62 10.13
N VAL A 36 25.82 -8.09 9.40
CA VAL A 36 24.40 -8.06 9.82
C VAL A 36 23.84 -9.48 9.90
N LYS A 37 24.18 -10.34 8.95
CA LYS A 37 23.80 -11.75 8.96
C LYS A 37 24.26 -12.43 10.25
N GLN A 38 25.53 -12.27 10.63
CA GLN A 38 26.06 -12.85 11.87
C GLN A 38 25.40 -12.24 13.11
N GLN A 39 25.11 -10.95 13.13
CA GLN A 39 24.37 -10.29 14.21
C GLN A 39 22.98 -10.91 14.39
N ILE A 40 22.21 -11.10 13.31
CA ILE A 40 20.89 -11.72 13.35
C ILE A 40 20.97 -13.16 13.88
N LEU A 41 21.90 -13.96 13.35
CA LEU A 41 22.06 -15.36 13.74
C LEU A 41 22.48 -15.53 15.20
N LEU A 42 23.33 -14.62 15.69
CA LEU A 42 23.76 -14.61 17.08
C LEU A 42 22.63 -14.16 18.02
N ALA A 43 21.94 -13.07 17.67
CA ALA A 43 20.79 -12.58 18.45
C ALA A 43 19.67 -13.62 18.52
N ALA A 44 19.32 -14.28 17.40
CA ALA A 44 18.35 -15.36 17.38
C ALA A 44 18.75 -16.51 18.30
N SER A 45 20.03 -16.90 18.28
CA SER A 45 20.54 -17.95 19.14
C SER A 45 20.43 -17.61 20.63
N GLU A 46 20.75 -16.35 20.96
CA GLU A 46 20.72 -15.89 22.36
C GLU A 46 19.27 -15.78 22.88
N VAL A 47 18.35 -15.26 22.07
CA VAL A 47 16.92 -15.24 22.43
C VAL A 47 16.38 -16.64 22.70
N LEU A 48 16.71 -17.61 21.85
CA LEU A 48 16.26 -18.99 22.00
C LEU A 48 16.87 -19.68 23.22
N VAL A 49 18.14 -19.41 23.53
CA VAL A 49 18.79 -19.91 24.75
C VAL A 49 18.09 -19.34 25.98
N ASN A 50 17.82 -18.06 26.00
CA ASN A 50 17.10 -17.38 27.09
C ASN A 50 15.69 -17.95 27.30
N ILE A 51 14.94 -18.17 26.23
CA ILE A 51 13.61 -18.80 26.29
C ILE A 51 13.72 -20.23 26.86
N ASN A 52 14.69 -21.02 26.39
CA ASN A 52 14.86 -22.39 26.84
C ASN A 52 15.28 -22.51 28.30
N GLN A 53 16.18 -21.64 28.77
CA GLN A 53 16.74 -21.71 30.12
C GLN A 53 15.87 -21.05 31.19
N HIS A 54 15.12 -19.99 30.83
CA HIS A 54 14.48 -19.10 31.80
C HIS A 54 12.95 -19.05 31.69
N THR A 55 12.34 -19.82 30.76
CA THR A 55 10.88 -19.83 30.60
C THR A 55 10.29 -21.22 30.60
N THR A 56 8.97 -21.30 30.76
CA THR A 56 8.19 -22.56 30.67
C THR A 56 7.69 -22.82 29.25
N SER A 57 8.19 -22.08 28.26
CA SER A 57 7.77 -22.19 26.87
C SER A 57 8.00 -23.59 26.30
N THR A 58 7.04 -24.10 25.57
CA THR A 58 7.12 -25.40 24.87
C THR A 58 7.29 -25.23 23.36
N LYS A 59 6.90 -24.06 22.82
CA LYS A 59 6.95 -23.74 21.38
C LYS A 59 7.47 -22.35 21.13
N VAL A 60 8.25 -22.21 20.08
CA VAL A 60 8.80 -20.93 19.63
C VAL A 60 8.49 -20.74 18.14
N PHE A 61 8.01 -19.56 17.79
CA PHE A 61 7.71 -19.15 16.43
C PHE A 61 8.66 -18.03 16.03
N LEU A 62 9.25 -18.14 14.85
CA LEU A 62 10.16 -17.12 14.33
C LEU A 62 9.67 -16.63 12.97
N ASN A 63 9.61 -15.30 12.82
CA ASN A 63 9.39 -14.64 11.55
C ASN A 63 10.59 -13.73 11.26
N LEU A 64 11.14 -13.82 10.07
CA LEU A 64 12.12 -12.86 9.56
C LEU A 64 11.45 -12.04 8.46
N LEU A 65 11.28 -10.75 8.72
CA LEU A 65 10.57 -9.82 7.86
C LEU A 65 11.54 -8.81 7.24
N GLN A 66 11.38 -8.56 5.96
CA GLN A 66 12.12 -7.54 5.22
C GLN A 66 11.23 -6.34 4.97
N SER A 67 11.72 -5.15 5.26
CA SER A 67 11.12 -3.87 4.86
C SER A 67 12.06 -3.07 3.96
N SER A 68 11.60 -1.95 3.42
CA SER A 68 12.45 -1.02 2.65
C SER A 68 13.58 -0.40 3.48
N LYS A 69 13.49 -0.45 4.80
CA LYS A 69 14.45 0.19 5.73
C LYS A 69 15.35 -0.80 6.45
N GLY A 70 15.03 -2.09 6.44
CA GLY A 70 15.82 -3.09 7.17
C GLY A 70 15.13 -4.44 7.35
N ILE A 71 15.62 -5.19 8.32
CA ILE A 71 15.15 -6.53 8.69
C ILE A 71 14.60 -6.51 10.12
N THR A 72 13.48 -7.20 10.31
CA THR A 72 12.91 -7.47 11.65
C THR A 72 12.90 -8.97 11.91
N LEU A 73 13.47 -9.41 13.02
CA LEU A 73 13.31 -10.76 13.54
C LEU A 73 12.28 -10.73 14.67
N GLN A 74 11.16 -11.39 14.49
CA GLN A 74 10.14 -11.60 15.51
C GLN A 74 10.29 -13.00 16.09
N VAL A 75 10.39 -13.10 17.41
CA VAL A 75 10.40 -14.36 18.14
C VAL A 75 9.24 -14.38 19.10
N LYS A 76 8.33 -15.34 18.91
CA LYS A 76 7.15 -15.53 19.79
C LYS A 76 7.30 -16.82 20.56
N ASP A 77 6.85 -16.82 21.82
CA ASP A 77 6.81 -17.99 22.67
C ASP A 77 5.51 -18.09 23.47
N ASN A 78 5.15 -19.29 23.89
CA ASN A 78 3.93 -19.58 24.65
C ASN A 78 4.15 -19.69 26.17
N ALA A 79 5.19 -19.05 26.71
CA ALA A 79 5.39 -18.97 28.16
C ALA A 79 4.41 -18.00 28.82
N THR A 80 4.37 -18.01 30.14
CA THR A 80 3.70 -16.97 30.92
C THR A 80 4.24 -15.59 30.58
N ARG A 81 3.37 -14.56 30.62
CA ARG A 81 3.74 -13.17 30.31
C ARG A 81 5.01 -12.75 31.08
N PHE A 82 6.04 -12.40 30.35
CA PHE A 82 7.30 -11.94 30.88
C PHE A 82 7.97 -10.97 29.91
N ASN A 83 8.18 -9.74 30.36
CA ASN A 83 8.90 -8.73 29.57
C ASN A 83 10.39 -8.72 29.95
N PRO A 84 11.28 -9.25 29.10
CA PRO A 84 12.70 -9.28 29.39
C PRO A 84 13.35 -7.89 29.38
N LEU A 85 12.69 -6.85 28.83
CA LEU A 85 13.24 -5.50 28.72
C LEU A 85 13.02 -4.67 29.98
N GLU A 86 12.14 -5.08 30.89
CA GLU A 86 11.88 -4.40 32.17
C GLU A 86 12.95 -4.69 33.24
N HIS A 87 13.77 -5.70 33.02
CA HIS A 87 14.89 -5.98 33.91
C HIS A 87 16.11 -5.19 33.47
N GLU A 88 16.56 -4.23 34.29
CA GLU A 88 17.79 -3.47 34.06
C GLU A 88 18.97 -4.42 33.96
N ALA A 89 19.64 -4.46 32.81
CA ALA A 89 20.96 -5.05 32.70
C ALA A 89 21.94 -4.12 33.47
N PRO A 90 22.68 -4.60 34.45
CA PRO A 90 23.73 -3.78 35.07
C PRO A 90 24.69 -3.32 33.96
N LEU A 91 25.01 -2.01 33.98
CA LEU A 91 26.10 -1.46 33.17
C LEU A 91 27.33 -2.33 33.38
N LEU A 92 28.03 -2.68 32.30
CA LEU A 92 29.23 -3.47 32.29
C LEU A 92 30.37 -2.75 33.06
N ASP A 93 30.33 -2.79 34.39
CA ASP A 93 31.49 -2.52 35.22
C ASP A 93 32.20 -3.87 35.52
N ASP A 94 33.52 -3.84 35.47
CA ASP A 94 34.43 -5.03 35.43
C ASP A 94 34.29 -6.04 36.57
N ASP A 95 33.49 -5.80 37.60
CA ASP A 95 33.40 -6.63 38.80
C ASP A 95 32.12 -7.47 38.99
N SER A 96 31.14 -7.44 38.07
CA SER A 96 29.87 -8.19 38.20
C SER A 96 29.87 -9.49 37.39
N ILE A 97 30.70 -10.46 37.76
CA ILE A 97 30.86 -11.76 37.06
C ILE A 97 29.71 -12.76 37.34
N LEU A 98 28.63 -12.41 38.04
CA LEU A 98 27.77 -13.41 38.68
C LEU A 98 26.30 -13.53 38.27
N LEU A 99 25.83 -12.89 37.19
CA LEU A 99 24.47 -13.13 36.71
C LEU A 99 24.44 -13.42 35.20
N GLU A 100 24.45 -14.70 34.81
CA GLU A 100 24.39 -15.16 33.41
C GLU A 100 23.13 -14.65 32.65
N SER A 101 22.01 -14.46 33.34
CA SER A 101 20.73 -14.03 32.72
C SER A 101 20.69 -12.56 32.25
N SER A 102 21.47 -11.68 32.87
CA SER A 102 21.52 -10.26 32.50
C SER A 102 22.44 -9.97 31.30
N ARG A 103 23.39 -10.85 31.03
CA ARG A 103 24.32 -10.72 29.89
C ARG A 103 23.63 -10.94 28.54
N GLY A 104 22.67 -11.88 28.48
CA GLY A 104 21.96 -12.22 27.23
C GLY A 104 21.14 -11.07 26.67
N ILE A 105 20.36 -10.35 27.50
CA ILE A 105 19.57 -9.20 27.04
C ILE A 105 20.46 -8.02 26.67
N GLY A 106 21.55 -7.77 27.41
CA GLY A 106 22.56 -6.78 27.05
C GLY A 106 23.19 -7.05 25.68
N LEU A 107 23.53 -8.30 25.40
CA LEU A 107 24.07 -8.75 24.10
C LEU A 107 23.06 -8.54 22.97
N ILE A 108 21.79 -8.92 23.16
CA ILE A 108 20.72 -8.73 22.18
C ILE A 108 20.55 -7.24 21.84
N LYS A 109 20.53 -6.35 22.84
CA LYS A 109 20.46 -4.89 22.65
C LYS A 109 21.68 -4.32 21.91
N THR A 110 22.86 -4.94 22.07
CA THR A 110 24.09 -4.53 21.37
C THR A 110 24.13 -5.04 19.91
N LEU A 111 23.54 -6.19 19.64
CA LEU A 111 23.54 -6.81 18.33
C LEU A 111 22.48 -6.24 17.37
N SER A 112 21.44 -5.57 17.88
CA SER A 112 20.33 -5.01 17.10
C SER A 112 20.23 -3.50 17.30
N ASP A 113 19.65 -2.79 16.34
CA ASP A 113 19.45 -1.33 16.41
C ASP A 113 18.27 -0.96 17.33
N SER A 114 17.27 -1.83 17.42
CA SER A 114 16.19 -1.69 18.40
C SER A 114 15.57 -3.04 18.77
N VAL A 115 15.04 -3.10 20.00
CA VAL A 115 14.35 -4.27 20.54
C VAL A 115 13.04 -3.81 21.17
N THR A 116 11.94 -4.48 20.82
CA THR A 116 10.61 -4.21 21.39
C THR A 116 9.97 -5.50 21.90
N TYR A 117 9.12 -5.37 22.90
CA TYR A 117 8.37 -6.49 23.47
C TYR A 117 6.88 -6.19 23.42
N ALA A 118 6.08 -7.20 23.09
CA ALA A 118 4.62 -7.19 23.17
C ALA A 118 4.09 -8.51 23.75
N PHE A 119 2.94 -8.46 24.42
CA PHE A 119 2.21 -9.65 24.83
C PHE A 119 0.84 -9.67 24.15
N HIS A 120 0.56 -10.72 23.42
CA HIS A 120 -0.69 -10.92 22.68
C HIS A 120 -1.69 -11.66 23.58
N GLU A 121 -2.62 -10.96 24.19
CA GLU A 121 -3.58 -11.54 25.16
C GLU A 121 -4.49 -12.61 24.54
N GLU A 122 -4.95 -12.42 23.30
CA GLU A 122 -5.79 -13.40 22.61
C GLU A 122 -5.07 -14.73 22.32
N LEU A 123 -3.79 -14.68 21.99
CA LEU A 123 -2.96 -15.85 21.66
C LEU A 123 -2.20 -16.39 22.86
N GLN A 124 -2.18 -15.66 23.98
CA GLN A 124 -1.36 -15.96 25.18
C GLN A 124 0.12 -16.19 24.81
N MET A 125 0.68 -15.25 24.03
CA MET A 125 2.05 -15.34 23.51
C MET A 125 2.85 -14.06 23.80
N ASN A 126 4.09 -14.26 24.23
CA ASN A 126 5.10 -13.21 24.23
C ASN A 126 5.63 -13.01 22.81
N GLU A 127 5.97 -11.79 22.43
CA GLU A 127 6.67 -11.44 21.18
C GLU A 127 7.84 -10.52 21.51
N LEU A 128 9.04 -10.91 21.11
CA LEU A 128 10.24 -10.09 21.11
C LEU A 128 10.61 -9.78 19.65
N SER A 129 10.62 -8.50 19.29
CA SER A 129 10.95 -8.05 17.93
C SER A 129 12.28 -7.30 17.96
N LEU A 130 13.24 -7.75 17.14
CA LEU A 130 14.55 -7.17 16.96
C LEU A 130 14.68 -6.58 15.57
N TYR A 131 15.17 -5.35 15.47
CA TYR A 131 15.29 -4.63 14.19
C TYR A 131 16.74 -4.28 13.88
N TRP A 132 17.11 -4.41 12.59
CA TRP A 132 18.38 -3.99 12.01
C TRP A 132 18.15 -3.08 10.82
N HIS A 133 18.70 -1.87 10.89
CA HIS A 133 18.73 -0.97 9.74
C HIS A 133 19.81 -1.41 8.75
N CYS A 134 19.40 -1.98 7.64
CA CYS A 134 20.33 -2.49 6.64
C CYS A 134 19.75 -2.46 5.23
N LYS A 135 20.62 -2.32 4.24
CA LYS A 135 20.22 -2.54 2.85
C LYS A 135 20.16 -4.03 2.57
N VAL A 136 18.99 -4.52 2.20
CA VAL A 136 18.81 -5.89 1.74
C VAL A 136 19.10 -5.93 0.25
N LYS A 137 19.98 -6.83 -0.17
CA LYS A 137 20.22 -7.10 -1.58
C LYS A 137 18.96 -7.77 -2.14
N GLY A 138 18.36 -7.17 -3.13
CA GLY A 138 17.29 -7.82 -3.90
C GLY A 138 17.82 -9.03 -4.68
N PRO A 139 16.94 -9.82 -5.33
CA PRO A 139 17.37 -10.85 -6.26
C PRO A 139 18.32 -10.24 -7.28
N LYS A 140 19.33 -11.02 -7.71
CA LYS A 140 20.24 -10.56 -8.76
C LYS A 140 19.43 -10.18 -10.00
N ARG A 141 19.79 -9.05 -10.61
CA ARG A 141 19.16 -8.63 -11.87
C ARG A 141 19.60 -9.57 -12.99
N LYS A 142 18.67 -9.95 -13.84
CA LYS A 142 18.91 -10.76 -15.05
C LYS A 142 19.40 -9.87 -16.18
N VAL A 143 20.63 -10.06 -16.59
CA VAL A 143 21.27 -9.23 -17.63
C VAL A 143 21.70 -10.10 -18.79
N LEU A 144 21.21 -9.75 -19.99
CA LEU A 144 21.65 -10.38 -21.23
C LEU A 144 22.91 -9.66 -21.75
N VAL A 145 23.94 -10.44 -22.06
CA VAL A 145 25.16 -9.98 -22.72
C VAL A 145 25.20 -10.53 -24.13
N LEU A 146 25.19 -9.66 -25.13
CA LEU A 146 25.31 -9.98 -26.53
C LEU A 146 26.63 -9.39 -27.08
N ASP A 147 27.60 -10.24 -27.35
CA ASP A 147 28.96 -9.87 -27.81
C ASP A 147 29.47 -11.03 -28.68
N ASP A 148 29.99 -10.75 -29.86
CA ASP A 148 30.48 -11.77 -30.81
C ASP A 148 31.79 -12.45 -30.34
N CYS A 149 32.42 -11.92 -29.29
CA CYS A 149 33.64 -12.46 -28.70
C CYS A 149 33.35 -13.29 -27.45
N GLU A 150 33.46 -14.61 -27.54
CA GLU A 150 33.28 -15.54 -26.40
C GLU A 150 34.24 -15.25 -25.23
N ILE A 151 35.48 -14.78 -25.53
CA ILE A 151 36.45 -14.40 -24.50
C ILE A 151 35.93 -13.20 -23.71
N GLN A 152 35.35 -12.21 -24.37
CA GLN A 152 34.78 -11.06 -23.71
C GLN A 152 33.56 -11.43 -22.84
N GLN A 153 32.72 -12.34 -23.32
CA GLN A 153 31.62 -12.88 -22.52
C GLN A 153 32.12 -13.61 -21.27
N ALA A 154 33.18 -14.42 -21.37
CA ALA A 154 33.79 -15.10 -20.22
C ALA A 154 34.36 -14.11 -19.19
N ILE A 155 34.98 -13.01 -19.64
CA ILE A 155 35.43 -11.94 -18.77
C ILE A 155 34.28 -11.28 -18.03
N TYR A 156 33.18 -10.98 -18.71
CA TYR A 156 31.98 -10.42 -18.07
C TYR A 156 31.37 -11.39 -17.09
N GLN A 157 31.33 -12.71 -17.41
CA GLN A 157 30.83 -13.74 -16.50
C GLN A 157 31.64 -13.80 -15.21
N GLU A 158 32.98 -13.72 -15.29
CA GLU A 158 33.87 -13.71 -14.12
C GLU A 158 33.68 -12.43 -13.28
N GLN A 159 33.62 -11.28 -13.92
CA GLN A 159 33.62 -9.98 -13.25
C GLN A 159 32.25 -9.55 -12.72
N LEU A 160 31.17 -9.84 -13.43
CA LEU A 160 29.82 -9.38 -13.12
C LEU A 160 28.94 -10.48 -12.51
N GLY A 161 29.22 -11.76 -12.78
CA GLY A 161 28.45 -12.91 -12.25
C GLY A 161 28.30 -12.94 -10.72
N PRO A 162 29.26 -12.45 -9.91
CA PRO A 162 29.05 -12.30 -8.47
C PRO A 162 27.91 -11.33 -8.11
N HIS A 163 27.60 -10.34 -8.97
CA HIS A 163 26.63 -9.27 -8.73
C HIS A 163 25.33 -9.42 -9.51
N LEU A 164 25.37 -10.06 -10.67
CA LEU A 164 24.28 -10.17 -11.65
C LEU A 164 24.04 -11.63 -12.02
N GLU A 165 22.84 -11.94 -12.49
CA GLU A 165 22.50 -13.21 -13.15
C GLU A 165 22.67 -12.97 -14.67
N LEU A 166 23.75 -13.51 -15.24
CA LEU A 166 24.13 -13.23 -16.63
C LEU A 166 23.68 -14.34 -17.57
N PHE A 167 23.08 -13.91 -18.66
CA PHE A 167 22.78 -14.72 -19.85
C PHE A 167 23.65 -14.20 -20.98
N SER A 168 24.43 -15.04 -21.63
CA SER A 168 25.37 -14.60 -22.67
C SER A 168 25.17 -15.38 -23.96
N THR A 169 25.22 -14.69 -25.09
CA THR A 169 25.16 -15.30 -26.43
C THR A 169 25.92 -14.45 -27.43
N THR A 170 26.41 -15.11 -28.52
CA THR A 170 27.00 -14.44 -29.68
C THR A 170 25.99 -14.24 -30.81
N ASP A 171 24.81 -14.86 -30.71
CA ASP A 171 23.79 -14.86 -31.77
C ASP A 171 22.59 -13.98 -31.37
N PRO A 172 22.26 -12.93 -32.14
CA PRO A 172 21.09 -12.09 -31.92
C PRO A 172 19.76 -12.83 -31.93
N VAL A 173 19.64 -13.94 -32.64
CA VAL A 173 18.41 -14.76 -32.67
C VAL A 173 18.22 -15.47 -31.35
N LEU A 174 19.26 -16.10 -30.81
CA LEU A 174 19.23 -16.72 -29.48
C LEU A 174 19.02 -15.67 -28.38
N ALA A 175 19.52 -14.45 -28.57
CA ALA A 175 19.29 -13.34 -27.63
C ALA A 175 17.79 -13.00 -27.51
N ASP A 176 17.05 -13.03 -28.62
CA ASP A 176 15.59 -12.82 -28.62
C ASP A 176 14.84 -13.93 -27.86
N ASP A 177 15.22 -15.20 -28.10
CA ASP A 177 14.66 -16.34 -27.37
C ASP A 177 14.90 -16.25 -25.85
N ILE A 178 16.09 -15.81 -25.43
CA ILE A 178 16.43 -15.58 -24.02
C ILE A 178 15.56 -14.46 -23.44
N ILE A 179 15.35 -13.36 -24.15
CA ILE A 179 14.49 -12.25 -23.71
C ILE A 179 13.06 -12.72 -23.49
N LEU A 180 12.55 -13.58 -24.35
CA LEU A 180 11.18 -14.12 -24.25
C LEU A 180 11.02 -15.12 -23.09
N SER A 181 12.06 -15.93 -22.81
CA SER A 181 11.98 -17.00 -21.81
C SER A 181 12.37 -16.54 -20.39
N GLU A 182 13.27 -15.57 -20.24
CA GLU A 182 13.98 -15.26 -18.99
C GLU A 182 13.64 -13.88 -18.42
N ASN A 183 12.68 -13.21 -18.70
CA ASN A 183 12.30 -11.90 -18.11
C ASN A 183 13.52 -10.99 -17.82
N ILE A 184 14.31 -10.69 -18.86
CA ILE A 184 15.54 -9.91 -18.78
C ILE A 184 15.28 -8.49 -18.28
N ASP A 185 16.12 -8.02 -17.34
CA ASP A 185 16.03 -6.69 -16.74
C ASP A 185 16.83 -5.64 -17.51
N LEU A 186 17.94 -6.03 -18.18
CA LEU A 186 18.82 -5.13 -18.90
C LEU A 186 19.61 -5.90 -19.97
N ILE A 187 19.92 -5.25 -21.07
CA ILE A 187 20.75 -5.77 -22.15
C ILE A 187 22.06 -4.99 -22.24
N ILE A 188 23.18 -5.72 -22.31
CA ILE A 188 24.50 -5.20 -22.65
C ILE A 188 24.85 -5.76 -24.02
N CYS A 189 25.09 -4.91 -25.00
CA CYS A 189 25.31 -5.33 -26.38
C CYS A 189 26.54 -4.66 -26.98
N ASP A 190 27.36 -5.45 -27.67
CA ASP A 190 28.41 -4.86 -28.53
C ASP A 190 27.76 -4.12 -29.71
N LEU A 191 28.29 -2.97 -30.05
CA LEU A 191 27.85 -2.19 -31.21
C LEU A 191 28.23 -2.88 -32.52
N TYR A 192 29.42 -3.47 -32.61
CA TYR A 192 29.96 -4.06 -33.81
C TYR A 192 29.97 -5.59 -33.75
N MET A 193 28.96 -6.20 -34.33
CA MET A 193 28.84 -7.65 -34.43
C MET A 193 28.59 -8.06 -35.90
N PRO A 194 28.99 -9.28 -36.30
CA PRO A 194 28.67 -9.83 -37.61
C PRO A 194 27.15 -10.01 -37.79
N ASN A 195 26.68 -9.95 -39.02
CA ASN A 195 25.29 -10.17 -39.42
C ASN A 195 24.25 -9.15 -38.94
N MET A 196 24.23 -8.80 -37.67
CA MET A 196 23.34 -7.78 -37.10
C MET A 196 24.13 -6.97 -36.06
N ASN A 197 24.28 -5.69 -36.29
CA ASN A 197 24.96 -4.81 -35.31
C ASN A 197 24.05 -4.46 -34.12
N GLY A 198 24.66 -3.94 -33.03
CA GLY A 198 23.93 -3.62 -31.80
C GLY A 198 22.82 -2.60 -32.00
N HIS A 199 22.96 -1.66 -32.94
CA HIS A 199 21.92 -0.68 -33.25
C HIS A 199 20.70 -1.32 -33.95
N GLU A 200 20.96 -2.24 -34.89
CA GLU A 200 19.90 -3.01 -35.56
C GLU A 200 19.17 -3.90 -34.56
N PHE A 201 19.90 -4.56 -33.67
CA PHE A 201 19.32 -5.38 -32.61
C PHE A 201 18.48 -4.54 -31.63
N PHE A 202 18.94 -3.37 -31.22
CA PHE A 202 18.18 -2.43 -30.38
C PHE A 202 16.84 -2.04 -31.04
N LYS A 203 16.88 -1.67 -32.34
CA LYS A 203 15.65 -1.35 -33.09
C LYS A 203 14.70 -2.53 -33.20
N TYR A 204 15.26 -3.73 -33.43
CA TYR A 204 14.49 -4.96 -33.53
C TYR A 204 13.74 -5.25 -32.22
N ILE A 205 14.44 -5.18 -31.06
CA ILE A 205 13.84 -5.43 -29.74
C ILE A 205 12.75 -4.41 -29.42
N ASN A 206 13.00 -3.12 -29.62
CA ASN A 206 12.01 -2.08 -29.37
C ASN A 206 10.77 -2.16 -30.25
N LYS A 207 10.88 -2.74 -31.44
CA LYS A 207 9.74 -2.93 -32.34
C LYS A 207 8.91 -4.17 -31.97
N ASN A 208 9.56 -5.24 -31.54
CA ASN A 208 8.91 -6.55 -31.39
C ASN A 208 8.50 -6.87 -29.94
N HIS A 209 9.07 -6.16 -28.96
CA HIS A 209 8.73 -6.34 -27.54
C HIS A 209 7.96 -5.15 -26.98
N ASN A 210 6.87 -5.45 -26.26
CA ASN A 210 6.04 -4.41 -25.62
C ASN A 210 6.69 -3.77 -24.37
N LYS A 211 7.79 -4.37 -23.88
CA LYS A 211 8.51 -3.90 -22.68
C LYS A 211 9.78 -3.16 -23.11
N SER A 212 9.93 -1.91 -22.72
CA SER A 212 11.19 -1.17 -22.91
C SER A 212 12.24 -1.71 -21.94
N ILE A 213 13.14 -2.58 -22.44
CA ILE A 213 14.25 -3.13 -21.65
C ILE A 213 15.42 -2.12 -21.69
N PRO A 214 16.02 -1.76 -20.54
CA PRO A 214 17.22 -0.93 -20.52
C PRO A 214 18.35 -1.50 -21.38
N PHE A 215 19.05 -0.66 -22.12
CA PHE A 215 20.02 -1.08 -23.09
C PHE A 215 21.32 -0.30 -22.96
N ILE A 216 22.42 -1.01 -22.70
CA ILE A 216 23.79 -0.47 -22.70
C ILE A 216 24.49 -0.96 -23.96
N MET A 217 24.99 -0.03 -24.74
CA MET A 217 25.87 -0.33 -25.86
C MET A 217 27.33 -0.22 -25.46
N ILE A 218 28.12 -1.19 -25.88
CA ILE A 218 29.58 -1.18 -25.68
C ILE A 218 30.27 -1.06 -27.06
N THR A 219 31.28 -0.24 -27.16
CA THR A 219 32.00 -0.02 -28.43
C THR A 219 33.51 0.13 -28.22
N SER A 220 34.31 -0.11 -29.23
CA SER A 220 35.74 0.17 -29.19
C SER A 220 36.03 1.66 -29.34
N SER A 221 37.05 2.16 -28.65
CA SER A 221 37.40 3.59 -28.55
C SER A 221 37.77 4.29 -29.86
N GLN A 222 37.88 3.57 -30.97
CA GLN A 222 38.32 4.13 -32.24
C GLN A 222 37.21 4.71 -33.12
N ASN A 223 35.94 4.55 -32.77
CA ASN A 223 34.79 4.75 -33.68
C ASN A 223 33.74 5.74 -33.17
N PHE A 224 34.08 6.70 -32.31
CA PHE A 224 33.10 7.69 -31.77
C PHE A 224 32.50 8.67 -32.79
N SER A 225 33.07 8.79 -33.97
CA SER A 225 32.58 9.66 -35.06
C SER A 225 31.76 8.91 -36.11
N ASP A 226 31.44 7.66 -35.85
CA ASP A 226 30.71 6.81 -36.78
C ASP A 226 29.22 7.15 -36.78
N ASP A 227 28.59 7.20 -37.93
CA ASP A 227 27.16 7.44 -38.12
C ASP A 227 26.32 6.46 -37.33
N LEU A 228 26.83 5.24 -37.10
CA LEU A 228 26.20 4.20 -36.32
C LEU A 228 26.10 4.58 -34.83
N TYR A 229 27.16 5.15 -34.28
CA TYR A 229 27.16 5.62 -32.88
C TYR A 229 26.16 6.77 -32.68
N VAL A 230 26.18 7.76 -33.57
CA VAL A 230 25.29 8.93 -33.53
C VAL A 230 23.84 8.49 -33.67
N SER A 231 23.53 7.63 -34.65
CA SER A 231 22.16 7.12 -34.87
C SER A 231 21.65 6.26 -33.71
N SER A 232 22.53 5.59 -32.98
CA SER A 232 22.13 4.82 -31.77
C SER A 232 21.78 5.73 -30.59
N ILE A 233 22.49 6.83 -30.40
CA ILE A 233 22.13 7.86 -29.40
C ILE A 233 20.77 8.44 -29.73
N GLU A 234 20.53 8.85 -30.97
CA GLU A 234 19.26 9.43 -31.43
C GLU A 234 18.10 8.45 -31.30
N SER A 235 18.37 7.15 -31.40
CA SER A 235 17.35 6.09 -31.24
C SER A 235 16.96 5.81 -29.78
N GLY A 236 17.65 6.40 -28.78
CA GLY A 236 17.28 6.32 -27.37
C GLY A 236 17.91 5.16 -26.60
N VAL A 237 19.11 4.71 -26.96
CA VAL A 237 19.93 3.80 -26.15
C VAL A 237 20.21 4.47 -24.78
N ASP A 238 20.05 3.72 -23.69
CA ASP A 238 20.15 4.29 -22.33
C ASP A 238 21.56 4.77 -21.99
N GLU A 239 22.62 4.07 -22.44
CA GLU A 239 24.01 4.41 -22.17
C GLU A 239 25.00 3.76 -23.14
N PHE A 240 26.15 4.39 -23.31
CA PHE A 240 27.30 3.89 -24.08
C PHE A 240 28.53 3.75 -23.20
N LEU A 241 29.26 2.64 -23.35
CA LEU A 241 30.53 2.39 -22.69
C LEU A 241 31.60 2.04 -23.73
N THR A 242 32.85 2.38 -23.42
CA THR A 242 33.97 2.13 -24.29
C THR A 242 34.86 1.01 -23.79
N LYS A 243 35.24 0.06 -24.66
CA LYS A 243 36.23 -0.98 -24.35
C LYS A 243 37.65 -0.36 -24.27
N PRO A 244 38.47 -0.71 -23.29
CA PRO A 244 38.19 -1.65 -22.19
C PRO A 244 37.33 -1.01 -21.08
N VAL A 245 36.31 -1.72 -20.60
CA VAL A 245 35.42 -1.25 -19.57
C VAL A 245 35.60 -2.10 -18.29
N SER A 246 35.73 -1.44 -17.15
CA SER A 246 35.83 -2.14 -15.85
C SER A 246 34.46 -2.60 -15.34
N ALA A 247 34.46 -3.68 -14.58
CA ALA A 247 33.23 -4.18 -13.91
C ALA A 247 32.54 -3.08 -13.08
N ASN A 248 33.30 -2.29 -12.35
CA ASN A 248 32.76 -1.19 -11.55
C ASN A 248 32.06 -0.12 -12.41
N ALA A 249 32.60 0.18 -13.60
CA ALA A 249 31.97 1.12 -14.53
C ALA A 249 30.64 0.57 -15.04
N ILE A 250 30.58 -0.72 -15.41
CA ILE A 250 29.32 -1.37 -15.82
C ILE A 250 28.31 -1.38 -14.68
N LEU A 251 28.69 -1.83 -13.48
CA LEU A 251 27.79 -1.91 -12.34
C LEU A 251 27.25 -0.53 -11.93
N SER A 252 28.12 0.50 -11.90
CA SER A 252 27.69 1.87 -11.59
C SER A 252 26.74 2.44 -12.66
N THR A 253 26.95 2.11 -13.92
CA THR A 253 26.07 2.49 -15.02
C THR A 253 24.71 1.81 -14.92
N ILE A 254 24.68 0.51 -14.63
CA ILE A 254 23.45 -0.24 -14.38
C ILE A 254 22.65 0.41 -13.25
N GLU A 255 23.28 0.67 -12.09
CA GLU A 255 22.61 1.32 -10.96
C GLU A 255 22.07 2.71 -11.33
N ARG A 256 22.82 3.51 -12.09
CA ARG A 256 22.40 4.84 -12.55
C ARG A 256 21.17 4.77 -13.46
N ILE A 257 21.13 3.81 -14.41
CA ILE A 257 19.98 3.60 -15.30
C ILE A 257 18.74 3.26 -14.51
N PHE A 258 18.82 2.27 -13.61
CA PHE A 258 17.67 1.85 -12.80
C PHE A 258 17.20 2.95 -11.84
N ASN A 259 18.11 3.68 -11.20
CA ASN A 259 17.73 4.80 -10.33
C ASN A 259 17.04 5.91 -11.13
N ARG A 260 17.53 6.25 -12.33
CA ARG A 260 16.89 7.24 -13.21
C ARG A 260 15.48 6.79 -13.62
N ARG A 261 15.31 5.54 -14.06
CA ARG A 261 13.98 4.99 -14.40
C ARG A 261 13.03 5.01 -13.21
N LYS A 262 13.50 4.58 -12.04
CA LYS A 262 12.71 4.63 -10.81
C LYS A 262 12.23 6.06 -10.49
N ILE A 263 13.12 7.07 -10.58
CA ILE A 263 12.73 8.46 -10.33
C ILE A 263 11.67 8.94 -11.33
N ILE A 264 11.79 8.56 -12.61
CA ILE A 264 10.82 8.93 -13.66
C ILE A 264 9.47 8.24 -13.38
N ASP A 265 9.49 6.95 -13.05
CA ASP A 265 8.27 6.19 -12.74
C ASP A 265 7.58 6.73 -11.49
N ASP A 266 8.33 6.98 -10.40
CA ASP A 266 7.81 7.55 -9.16
C ASP A 266 7.25 8.96 -9.41
N SER A 267 7.93 9.79 -10.22
CA SER A 267 7.44 11.12 -10.58
C SER A 267 6.16 11.06 -11.40
N SER A 268 6.08 10.15 -12.36
CA SER A 268 4.90 9.95 -13.20
C SER A 268 3.71 9.45 -12.36
N ARG A 269 3.95 8.48 -11.47
CA ARG A 269 2.94 7.99 -10.51
C ARG A 269 2.45 9.11 -9.61
N ASN A 270 3.36 9.91 -9.05
CA ASN A 270 2.99 11.02 -8.18
C ASN A 270 2.13 12.07 -8.89
N ILE A 271 2.43 12.40 -10.16
CA ILE A 271 1.63 13.32 -10.96
C ILE A 271 0.22 12.75 -11.20
N ILE A 272 0.12 11.47 -11.57
CA ILE A 272 -1.16 10.79 -11.81
C ILE A 272 -1.96 10.74 -10.50
N ASN A 273 -1.34 10.28 -9.40
CA ASN A 273 -1.98 10.19 -8.09
C ASN A 273 -2.48 11.55 -7.60
N LYS A 274 -1.68 12.62 -7.80
CA LYS A 274 -2.10 13.98 -7.46
C LYS A 274 -3.33 14.41 -8.25
N ARG A 275 -3.38 14.17 -9.56
CA ARG A 275 -4.53 14.50 -10.41
C ARG A 275 -5.77 13.69 -10.04
N ILE A 276 -5.61 12.42 -9.70
CA ILE A 276 -6.71 11.57 -9.21
C ILE A 276 -7.26 12.15 -7.90
N THR A 277 -6.39 12.44 -6.92
CA THR A 277 -6.79 13.02 -5.64
C THR A 277 -7.50 14.36 -5.82
N GLU A 278 -6.98 15.25 -6.69
CA GLU A 278 -7.64 16.53 -7.00
C GLU A 278 -9.02 16.34 -7.66
N SER A 279 -9.18 15.32 -8.51
CA SER A 279 -10.46 15.00 -9.17
C SER A 279 -11.49 14.38 -8.24
N LEU A 280 -11.05 13.68 -7.20
CA LEU A 280 -11.90 13.04 -6.20
C LEU A 280 -12.09 13.91 -4.95
N ALA A 281 -11.33 15.02 -4.84
CA ALA A 281 -11.49 15.94 -3.71
C ALA A 281 -12.95 16.31 -3.54
N PRO A 282 -13.49 16.17 -2.31
CA PRO A 282 -14.88 16.48 -2.05
C PRO A 282 -15.17 17.92 -2.40
N ASN A 283 -15.96 18.14 -3.44
CA ASN A 283 -16.33 19.48 -3.90
C ASN A 283 -17.81 19.51 -4.24
N ILE A 284 -18.60 19.80 -3.23
CA ILE A 284 -20.03 20.05 -3.40
C ILE A 284 -20.34 21.48 -2.97
N PRO A 285 -21.33 22.15 -3.59
CA PRO A 285 -21.77 23.47 -3.13
C PRO A 285 -22.25 23.41 -1.68
N THR A 286 -21.90 24.41 -0.89
CA THR A 286 -22.36 24.53 0.50
C THR A 286 -23.83 24.87 0.62
N SER A 287 -24.46 25.21 -0.49
CA SER A 287 -25.87 25.65 -0.55
C SER A 287 -26.47 25.27 -1.89
N PHE A 288 -27.49 24.42 -1.86
CA PHE A 288 -28.36 24.13 -2.99
C PHE A 288 -29.59 25.05 -2.98
N ARG A 289 -30.45 24.90 -3.97
CA ARG A 289 -31.64 25.78 -4.10
C ARG A 289 -32.54 25.75 -2.86
N HIS A 290 -32.82 24.56 -2.31
CA HIS A 290 -33.71 24.34 -1.16
C HIS A 290 -33.03 23.73 0.07
N TRP A 291 -31.71 23.50 0.03
CA TRP A 291 -30.98 22.81 1.03
C TRP A 291 -29.67 23.52 1.42
N ASN A 292 -29.35 23.55 2.70
CA ASN A 292 -28.02 23.85 3.20
C ASN A 292 -27.26 22.56 3.36
N VAL A 293 -25.98 22.58 3.01
CA VAL A 293 -25.11 21.39 3.06
C VAL A 293 -23.77 21.79 3.63
N ALA A 294 -23.29 21.03 4.61
CA ALA A 294 -21.93 21.14 5.10
C ALA A 294 -21.19 19.81 4.88
N LEU A 295 -19.97 19.90 4.39
CA LEU A 295 -19.12 18.77 4.08
C LEU A 295 -17.82 18.85 4.87
N GLY A 296 -17.43 17.76 5.52
CA GLY A 296 -16.17 17.62 6.23
C GLY A 296 -15.48 16.31 5.92
N SER A 297 -14.17 16.29 6.00
CA SER A 297 -13.35 15.08 5.76
C SER A 297 -12.13 15.01 6.66
N ARG A 298 -11.69 13.78 6.91
CA ARG A 298 -10.36 13.47 7.46
C ARG A 298 -9.78 12.32 6.64
N ASN A 299 -8.57 12.48 6.17
CA ASN A 299 -7.93 11.48 5.33
C ASN A 299 -6.86 10.73 6.12
N THR A 300 -6.69 9.44 5.85
CA THR A 300 -5.48 8.70 6.17
C THR A 300 -4.27 9.32 5.47
N GLY A 301 -3.05 9.04 5.91
CA GLY A 301 -1.84 9.65 5.31
C GLY A 301 -1.70 9.48 3.80
N SER A 302 -2.25 8.39 3.23
CA SER A 302 -2.33 8.16 1.77
C SER A 302 -3.69 8.48 1.15
N GLY A 303 -4.76 8.61 1.91
CA GLY A 303 -6.17 8.92 1.61
C GLY A 303 -6.69 8.77 0.17
N GLY A 304 -7.97 8.51 -0.02
CA GLY A 304 -8.60 8.57 -1.34
C GLY A 304 -9.45 7.36 -1.75
N GLY A 305 -9.87 6.50 -0.79
CA GLY A 305 -10.93 5.50 -0.99
C GLY A 305 -12.29 6.18 -1.14
N ASP A 306 -12.58 7.10 -0.22
CA ASP A 306 -13.85 7.82 -0.12
C ASP A 306 -14.00 8.93 -1.16
N PHE A 307 -15.18 9.05 -1.73
CA PHE A 307 -15.53 10.19 -2.58
C PHE A 307 -17.02 10.51 -2.52
N ILE A 308 -17.36 11.76 -2.88
CA ILE A 308 -18.73 12.22 -3.02
C ILE A 308 -18.95 12.84 -4.39
N LEU A 309 -20.10 12.53 -4.99
CA LEU A 309 -20.56 13.16 -6.22
C LEU A 309 -21.86 13.93 -5.99
N HIS A 310 -22.01 15.02 -6.68
CA HIS A 310 -23.22 15.84 -6.69
C HIS A 310 -23.70 16.03 -8.13
N GLN A 311 -25.00 15.87 -8.33
CA GLN A 311 -25.68 16.14 -9.60
C GLN A 311 -26.97 16.91 -9.37
N PRO A 312 -27.04 18.15 -9.84
CA PRO A 312 -28.31 18.92 -9.84
C PRO A 312 -29.26 18.41 -10.92
N SER A 313 -30.56 18.43 -10.62
CA SER A 313 -31.65 18.18 -11.53
C SER A 313 -32.62 19.37 -11.55
N PHE A 314 -33.65 19.33 -12.39
CA PHE A 314 -34.61 20.42 -12.48
C PHE A 314 -35.40 20.65 -11.18
N ASP A 315 -35.69 19.58 -10.44
CA ASP A 315 -36.56 19.55 -9.26
C ASP A 315 -35.95 18.91 -8.04
N SER A 316 -34.66 18.52 -8.10
CA SER A 316 -33.96 17.85 -7.01
C SER A 316 -32.45 17.98 -7.12
N GLU A 317 -31.76 17.65 -6.04
CA GLU A 317 -30.31 17.48 -5.98
C GLU A 317 -30.00 16.03 -5.60
N THR A 318 -29.05 15.41 -6.27
CA THR A 318 -28.63 14.04 -5.97
C THR A 318 -27.21 14.06 -5.44
N LEU A 319 -27.03 13.45 -4.28
CA LEU A 319 -25.74 13.20 -3.65
C LEU A 319 -25.47 11.68 -3.67
N LEU A 320 -24.25 11.33 -3.96
CA LEU A 320 -23.78 9.95 -3.94
C LEU A 320 -22.47 9.89 -3.17
N LEU A 321 -22.52 9.29 -1.99
CA LEU A 321 -21.36 9.04 -1.14
C LEU A 321 -20.93 7.61 -1.35
N ALA A 322 -19.65 7.39 -1.58
CA ALA A 322 -19.11 6.09 -1.91
C ALA A 322 -17.76 5.89 -1.23
N ASP A 323 -17.51 4.64 -0.84
CA ASP A 323 -16.29 4.18 -0.22
C ASP A 323 -15.82 2.89 -0.88
N ILE A 324 -14.53 2.84 -1.23
CA ILE A 324 -13.85 1.70 -1.84
C ILE A 324 -13.02 0.97 -0.80
N MET A 325 -13.15 -0.33 -0.76
CA MET A 325 -12.33 -1.16 0.12
C MET A 325 -10.83 -0.94 -0.13
N GLY A 326 -10.14 -0.47 0.91
CA GLY A 326 -8.71 -0.17 0.92
C GLY A 326 -8.40 1.33 0.86
N HIS A 327 -7.20 1.68 1.28
CA HIS A 327 -6.73 3.08 1.39
C HIS A 327 -5.36 3.26 0.74
N ASP A 328 -5.00 2.38 -0.20
CA ASP A 328 -3.75 2.42 -0.96
C ASP A 328 -3.90 3.12 -2.33
N GLU A 329 -2.84 3.14 -3.12
CA GLU A 329 -2.85 3.70 -4.48
C GLU A 329 -3.82 2.98 -5.43
N CYS A 330 -4.08 1.68 -5.19
CA CYS A 330 -5.04 0.91 -5.97
C CYS A 330 -6.46 1.38 -5.69
N ALA A 331 -6.82 1.62 -4.41
CA ALA A 331 -8.12 2.15 -4.03
C ALA A 331 -8.39 3.50 -4.72
N LYS A 332 -7.41 4.41 -4.77
CA LYS A 332 -7.53 5.68 -5.50
C LYS A 332 -7.85 5.50 -6.99
N PHE A 333 -7.17 4.57 -7.64
CA PHE A 333 -7.43 4.28 -9.05
C PHE A 333 -8.87 3.81 -9.28
N PHE A 334 -9.34 2.89 -8.44
CA PHE A 334 -10.70 2.38 -8.53
C PHE A 334 -11.74 3.46 -8.18
N SER A 335 -11.49 4.30 -7.17
CA SER A 335 -12.37 5.44 -6.85
C SER A 335 -12.53 6.37 -8.04
N PHE A 336 -11.43 6.65 -8.74
CA PHE A 336 -11.47 7.48 -9.96
C PHE A 336 -12.26 6.81 -11.10
N ALA A 337 -12.07 5.50 -11.30
CA ALA A 337 -12.81 4.74 -12.32
C ALA A 337 -14.31 4.71 -12.02
N TYR A 338 -14.70 4.38 -10.78
CA TYR A 338 -16.10 4.39 -10.35
C TYR A 338 -16.71 5.78 -10.43
N ALA A 339 -16.00 6.82 -9.99
CA ALA A 339 -16.50 8.20 -10.11
C ALA A 339 -16.76 8.60 -11.57
N GLY A 340 -15.95 8.11 -12.50
CA GLY A 340 -16.19 8.31 -13.94
C GLY A 340 -17.49 7.66 -14.42
N TYR A 341 -17.73 6.40 -14.07
CA TYR A 341 -18.98 5.69 -14.38
C TYR A 341 -20.19 6.36 -13.75
N LEU A 342 -20.10 6.68 -12.48
CA LEU A 342 -21.20 7.32 -11.74
C LEU A 342 -21.55 8.69 -12.28
N ARG A 343 -20.56 9.52 -12.62
CA ARG A 343 -20.81 10.80 -13.30
C ARG A 343 -21.58 10.60 -14.59
N GLY A 344 -21.23 9.56 -15.38
CA GLY A 344 -21.94 9.23 -16.61
C GLY A 344 -23.40 8.82 -16.35
N LEU A 345 -23.66 7.99 -15.35
CA LEU A 345 -25.02 7.57 -14.98
C LEU A 345 -25.86 8.72 -14.45
N LEU A 346 -25.29 9.58 -13.61
CA LEU A 346 -25.98 10.73 -13.02
C LEU A 346 -26.40 11.81 -14.02
N PHE A 347 -25.88 11.80 -15.27
CA PHE A 347 -26.43 12.68 -16.34
C PHE A 347 -27.86 12.31 -16.72
N ASN A 348 -28.31 11.09 -16.45
CA ASN A 348 -29.68 10.68 -16.69
C ASN A 348 -30.54 11.04 -15.46
N SER A 349 -31.52 11.93 -15.63
CA SER A 349 -32.43 12.38 -14.56
C SER A 349 -33.28 11.25 -13.96
N GLU A 350 -33.49 10.14 -14.67
CA GLU A 350 -34.21 8.97 -14.15
C GLU A 350 -33.42 8.30 -13.04
N PHE A 351 -32.08 8.12 -13.21
CA PHE A 351 -31.22 7.59 -12.18
C PHE A 351 -31.12 8.51 -10.96
N CYS A 352 -31.12 9.82 -11.19
CA CYS A 352 -31.07 10.80 -10.10
C CYS A 352 -32.29 10.69 -9.18
N ARG A 353 -33.47 10.43 -9.70
CA ARG A 353 -34.72 10.33 -8.93
C ARG A 353 -34.95 8.94 -8.32
N ASN A 354 -34.47 7.92 -8.99
CA ASN A 354 -34.64 6.53 -8.57
C ASN A 354 -33.32 5.96 -8.02
N THR A 355 -33.03 6.28 -6.77
CA THR A 355 -31.78 5.92 -6.09
C THR A 355 -31.56 4.40 -6.01
N ASP A 356 -32.63 3.63 -5.84
CA ASP A 356 -32.66 2.16 -5.90
C ASP A 356 -32.24 1.65 -7.28
N PHE A 357 -32.87 2.13 -8.32
CA PHE A 357 -32.57 1.74 -9.72
C PHE A 357 -31.14 2.15 -10.14
N LEU A 358 -30.66 3.31 -9.69
CA LEU A 358 -29.25 3.71 -9.88
C LEU A 358 -28.28 2.67 -9.33
N LEU A 359 -28.51 2.18 -8.11
CA LEU A 359 -27.66 1.18 -7.47
C LEU A 359 -27.75 -0.20 -8.16
N GLU A 360 -28.95 -0.60 -8.63
CA GLU A 360 -29.13 -1.83 -9.41
C GLU A 360 -28.33 -1.81 -10.71
N VAL A 361 -28.42 -0.71 -11.46
CA VAL A 361 -27.67 -0.52 -12.72
C VAL A 361 -26.16 -0.52 -12.43
N LEU A 362 -25.73 0.18 -11.39
CA LEU A 362 -24.32 0.24 -11.02
C LEU A 362 -23.79 -1.15 -10.59
N SER A 363 -24.58 -1.92 -9.83
CA SER A 363 -24.20 -3.29 -9.42
C SER A 363 -24.02 -4.20 -10.63
N ASN A 364 -24.92 -4.15 -11.59
CA ASN A 364 -24.82 -4.93 -12.82
C ASN A 364 -23.59 -4.51 -13.68
N ILE A 365 -23.29 -3.21 -13.76
CA ILE A 365 -22.10 -2.72 -14.45
C ILE A 365 -20.85 -3.25 -13.76
N THR A 366 -20.77 -3.15 -12.44
CA THR A 366 -19.61 -3.59 -11.65
C THR A 366 -19.30 -5.07 -11.85
N MET A 367 -20.32 -5.92 -11.86
CA MET A 367 -20.15 -7.36 -12.08
C MET A 367 -19.58 -7.69 -13.46
N ASN A 368 -20.00 -6.97 -14.49
CA ASN A 368 -19.67 -7.27 -15.87
C ASN A 368 -18.43 -6.53 -16.39
N ASP A 369 -17.95 -5.54 -15.67
CA ASP A 369 -16.76 -4.78 -16.05
C ASP A 369 -15.47 -5.48 -15.59
N ARG A 370 -14.50 -5.62 -16.52
CA ARG A 370 -13.23 -6.32 -16.26
C ARG A 370 -12.33 -5.63 -15.25
N VAL A 371 -12.50 -4.32 -15.04
CA VAL A 371 -11.68 -3.53 -14.13
C VAL A 371 -12.38 -3.38 -12.79
N LEU A 372 -13.65 -2.95 -12.80
CA LEU A 372 -14.41 -2.67 -11.59
C LEU A 372 -14.69 -3.90 -10.73
N SER A 373 -14.82 -5.09 -11.36
CA SER A 373 -15.02 -6.36 -10.66
C SER A 373 -13.86 -6.80 -9.74
N HIS A 374 -12.72 -6.12 -9.80
CA HIS A 374 -11.54 -6.43 -8.95
C HIS A 374 -11.55 -5.73 -7.59
N THR A 375 -12.55 -4.89 -7.32
CA THR A 375 -12.68 -4.21 -6.03
C THR A 375 -14.14 -4.12 -5.59
N MET A 376 -14.34 -3.86 -4.31
CA MET A 376 -15.66 -3.70 -3.73
C MET A 376 -15.92 -2.22 -3.44
N LEU A 377 -17.14 -1.78 -3.75
CA LEU A 377 -17.61 -0.43 -3.50
C LEU A 377 -18.85 -0.47 -2.61
N THR A 378 -18.85 0.33 -1.56
CA THR A 378 -20.07 0.67 -0.83
C THR A 378 -20.58 2.03 -1.29
N CYS A 379 -21.91 2.22 -1.29
CA CYS A 379 -22.48 3.44 -1.81
C CYS A 379 -23.79 3.81 -1.12
N CYS A 380 -23.96 5.12 -0.85
CA CYS A 380 -25.20 5.72 -0.40
C CYS A 380 -25.67 6.76 -1.43
N ALA A 381 -26.78 6.51 -2.09
CA ALA A 381 -27.43 7.43 -3.02
C ALA A 381 -28.58 8.15 -2.32
N THR A 382 -28.55 9.48 -2.34
CA THR A 382 -29.56 10.34 -1.72
C THR A 382 -30.07 11.37 -2.73
N ASN A 383 -31.36 11.41 -2.96
CA ASN A 383 -32.02 12.43 -3.75
C ASN A 383 -32.82 13.37 -2.83
N LEU A 384 -32.60 14.66 -2.99
CA LEU A 384 -33.16 15.78 -2.21
C LEU A 384 -34.14 16.57 -3.09
N GLY A 385 -35.42 16.27 -3.02
CA GLY A 385 -36.49 16.97 -3.74
C GLY A 385 -36.66 18.39 -3.23
N PHE A 386 -37.05 19.32 -4.15
CA PHE A 386 -37.31 20.71 -3.77
C PHE A 386 -38.61 20.86 -2.99
N ASP A 387 -39.42 19.83 -2.92
CA ASP A 387 -40.61 19.71 -2.09
C ASP A 387 -40.34 19.24 -0.64
N GLY A 388 -39.08 19.04 -0.29
CA GLY A 388 -38.65 18.52 1.00
C GLY A 388 -38.64 17.00 1.11
N LEU A 389 -39.00 16.27 0.05
CA LEU A 389 -38.92 14.81 0.01
C LEU A 389 -37.47 14.35 -0.15
N VAL A 390 -37.05 13.43 0.69
CA VAL A 390 -35.75 12.82 0.63
C VAL A 390 -35.90 11.34 0.29
N SER A 391 -35.17 10.85 -0.68
CA SER A 391 -35.10 9.42 -1.06
C SER A 391 -33.69 8.90 -0.83
N VAL A 392 -33.56 7.79 -0.10
CA VAL A 392 -32.27 7.18 0.24
C VAL A 392 -32.26 5.71 -0.16
N SER A 393 -31.17 5.27 -0.78
CA SER A 393 -30.84 3.87 -1.02
C SER A 393 -29.36 3.61 -0.69
N THR A 394 -29.04 2.46 -0.09
CA THR A 394 -27.68 2.09 0.28
C THR A 394 -27.30 0.73 -0.30
N ALA A 395 -26.04 0.60 -0.69
CA ALA A 395 -25.43 -0.65 -1.15
C ALA A 395 -24.21 -0.95 -0.25
N GLY A 396 -24.41 -1.75 0.80
CA GLY A 396 -23.36 -2.09 1.78
C GLY A 396 -22.82 -0.90 2.59
N HIS A 397 -23.31 0.30 2.36
CA HIS A 397 -22.84 1.54 2.98
C HIS A 397 -23.59 1.81 4.31
N PRO A 398 -22.96 2.49 5.30
CA PRO A 398 -23.63 2.93 6.50
C PRO A 398 -24.92 3.69 6.21
N ALA A 399 -25.99 3.35 6.93
CA ALA A 399 -27.26 4.05 6.80
C ALA A 399 -27.15 5.48 7.31
N PRO A 400 -27.63 6.51 6.57
CA PRO A 400 -27.66 7.89 7.04
C PRO A 400 -28.41 8.05 8.35
N LEU A 401 -28.07 9.07 9.13
CA LEU A 401 -28.70 9.39 10.39
C LEU A 401 -29.65 10.57 10.24
N LEU A 402 -30.90 10.38 10.65
CA LEU A 402 -31.88 11.43 10.84
C LEU A 402 -31.72 12.01 12.25
N VAL A 403 -31.36 13.28 12.34
CA VAL A 403 -31.05 14.01 13.57
C VAL A 403 -32.18 14.97 13.89
N THR A 404 -32.65 14.93 15.12
CA THR A 404 -33.60 15.89 15.71
C THR A 404 -33.03 16.49 16.99
N SER A 405 -33.76 17.36 17.67
CA SER A 405 -33.37 17.88 18.99
C SER A 405 -33.25 16.79 20.05
N ASP A 406 -34.01 15.69 19.91
CA ASP A 406 -34.24 14.70 20.97
C ASP A 406 -33.72 13.31 20.61
N SER A 407 -33.37 13.06 19.33
CA SER A 407 -32.98 11.74 18.88
C SER A 407 -32.08 11.77 17.64
N VAL A 408 -31.27 10.71 17.52
CA VAL A 408 -30.51 10.36 16.32
C VAL A 408 -30.95 8.95 15.91
N ASN A 409 -31.56 8.82 14.74
CA ASN A 409 -32.13 7.57 14.26
C ASN A 409 -31.51 7.18 12.91
N LYS A 410 -31.20 5.92 12.71
CA LYS A 410 -30.78 5.42 11.40
C LYS A 410 -31.97 5.42 10.43
N VAL A 411 -31.76 5.95 9.23
CA VAL A 411 -32.72 5.82 8.13
C VAL A 411 -32.78 4.35 7.73
N ALA A 412 -33.97 3.78 7.66
CA ALA A 412 -34.15 2.37 7.30
C ALA A 412 -33.74 2.15 5.83
N SER A 413 -32.49 1.82 5.60
CA SER A 413 -31.95 1.46 4.29
C SER A 413 -31.02 0.26 4.43
N SER A 414 -31.14 -0.69 3.51
CA SER A 414 -30.30 -1.87 3.46
C SER A 414 -30.14 -2.34 2.02
N GLY A 415 -28.97 -2.83 1.70
CA GLY A 415 -28.65 -3.41 0.41
C GLY A 415 -27.29 -4.09 0.49
N ILE A 416 -27.10 -5.12 -0.31
CA ILE A 416 -25.83 -5.79 -0.47
C ILE A 416 -24.82 -4.85 -1.16
N MET A 417 -23.51 -5.05 -0.92
CA MET A 417 -22.46 -4.33 -1.63
C MET A 417 -22.58 -4.53 -3.14
N LEU A 418 -22.16 -3.53 -3.90
CA LEU A 418 -22.24 -3.54 -5.35
C LEU A 418 -21.38 -4.66 -5.96
N GLY A 419 -21.87 -5.28 -7.02
CA GLY A 419 -21.14 -6.29 -7.79
C GLY A 419 -21.00 -7.67 -7.13
N ILE A 420 -21.74 -7.97 -6.05
CA ILE A 420 -21.71 -9.30 -5.39
C ILE A 420 -22.72 -10.26 -5.99
N LEU A 421 -23.90 -9.79 -6.34
CA LEU A 421 -25.01 -10.61 -6.87
C LEU A 421 -25.49 -10.09 -8.21
N GLU A 422 -25.76 -10.99 -9.14
CA GLU A 422 -26.54 -10.71 -10.35
C GLU A 422 -27.97 -10.30 -9.95
N HIS A 423 -28.47 -9.22 -10.56
CA HIS A 423 -29.82 -8.68 -10.30
C HIS A 423 -30.07 -8.36 -8.83
N ALA A 424 -29.06 -7.79 -8.14
CA ALA A 424 -29.23 -7.30 -6.79
C ALA A 424 -30.34 -6.23 -6.74
N GLU A 425 -31.29 -6.38 -5.80
CA GLU A 425 -32.33 -5.40 -5.55
C GLU A 425 -31.95 -4.50 -4.37
N TYR A 426 -32.23 -3.21 -4.49
CA TYR A 426 -31.96 -2.21 -3.45
C TYR A 426 -33.26 -1.54 -3.00
N SER A 427 -33.39 -1.37 -1.68
CA SER A 427 -34.56 -0.69 -1.13
C SER A 427 -34.41 0.81 -1.19
N LYS A 428 -35.51 1.51 -1.53
CA LYS A 428 -35.63 2.98 -1.47
C LYS A 428 -36.48 3.38 -0.26
N THR A 429 -35.91 4.17 0.63
CA THR A 429 -36.63 4.78 1.75
C THR A 429 -36.92 6.23 1.43
N GLN A 430 -38.14 6.65 1.61
CA GLN A 430 -38.59 8.02 1.36
C GLN A 430 -39.20 8.64 2.62
N PHE A 431 -38.82 9.87 2.91
CA PHE A 431 -39.37 10.65 4.02
C PHE A 431 -39.26 12.15 3.73
N THR A 432 -40.02 12.96 4.46
CA THR A 432 -39.90 14.40 4.39
C THR A 432 -38.97 14.89 5.48
N LEU A 433 -37.95 15.68 5.10
CA LEU A 433 -37.06 16.33 6.04
C LEU A 433 -37.62 17.72 6.39
N HIS A 434 -37.97 17.91 7.65
CA HIS A 434 -38.59 19.15 8.10
C HIS A 434 -37.57 20.13 8.68
N SER A 435 -37.97 21.43 8.74
CA SER A 435 -37.15 22.42 9.47
C SER A 435 -36.87 22.00 10.91
N GLY A 436 -35.65 22.18 11.38
CA GLY A 436 -35.20 21.70 12.68
C GLY A 436 -34.77 20.21 12.70
N GLN A 437 -34.72 19.56 11.55
CA GLN A 437 -34.16 18.24 11.36
C GLN A 437 -32.95 18.29 10.43
N ARG A 438 -32.02 17.36 10.59
CA ARG A 438 -30.83 17.18 9.74
C ARG A 438 -30.67 15.72 9.31
N LEU A 439 -30.12 15.54 8.13
CA LEU A 439 -29.64 14.26 7.63
C LEU A 439 -28.11 14.25 7.64
N LEU A 440 -27.49 13.25 8.26
CA LEU A 440 -26.05 13.00 8.21
C LEU A 440 -25.79 11.78 7.34
N MET A 441 -25.10 11.98 6.21
CA MET A 441 -24.47 10.92 5.42
C MET A 441 -22.99 10.85 5.82
N PHE A 442 -22.43 9.64 5.93
CA PHE A 442 -21.05 9.47 6.40
C PHE A 442 -20.48 8.11 5.95
N THR A 443 -19.15 8.04 5.78
CA THR A 443 -18.42 6.79 5.57
C THR A 443 -18.10 6.13 6.90
N ASP A 444 -17.86 4.82 6.91
CA ASP A 444 -17.71 4.02 8.13
C ASP A 444 -16.54 4.49 9.01
N GLY A 445 -15.48 5.08 8.43
CA GLY A 445 -14.38 5.69 9.16
C GLY A 445 -14.80 6.68 10.25
N LEU A 446 -15.99 7.31 10.16
CA LEU A 446 -16.48 8.24 11.18
C LEU A 446 -16.71 7.57 12.54
N PHE A 447 -17.13 6.30 12.55
CA PHE A 447 -17.41 5.54 13.78
C PHE A 447 -16.42 4.41 14.03
N ASP A 448 -15.67 3.97 13.03
CA ASP A 448 -14.73 2.85 13.12
C ASP A 448 -13.28 3.29 13.44
N SER A 449 -12.97 4.56 13.26
CA SER A 449 -11.68 5.12 13.67
C SER A 449 -11.69 5.48 15.14
N VAL A 450 -10.92 4.76 15.95
CA VAL A 450 -10.75 5.03 17.38
C VAL A 450 -9.28 4.80 17.74
N LYS A 451 -8.69 5.69 18.56
CA LYS A 451 -7.32 5.49 19.08
C LYS A 451 -7.19 4.23 19.91
N ILE A 452 -5.99 3.67 19.98
CA ILE A 452 -5.68 2.48 20.77
C ILE A 452 -6.13 2.67 22.21
N GLY A 453 -7.01 1.78 22.69
CA GLY A 453 -7.61 1.85 24.03
C GLY A 453 -8.86 2.71 24.15
N GLY A 454 -9.35 3.30 23.05
CA GLY A 454 -10.64 3.99 22.97
C GLY A 454 -11.81 3.04 22.78
N SER A 455 -13.04 3.53 23.01
CA SER A 455 -14.28 2.76 22.78
C SER A 455 -15.08 3.36 21.64
N ARG A 456 -15.46 2.53 20.67
CA ARG A 456 -16.35 2.89 19.57
C ARG A 456 -17.71 3.39 20.10
N GLU A 457 -18.24 2.69 21.11
CA GLU A 457 -19.53 3.09 21.71
C GLU A 457 -19.45 4.48 22.38
N ALA A 458 -18.33 4.81 23.01
CA ALA A 458 -18.13 6.14 23.59
C ALA A 458 -18.09 7.23 22.51
N LEU A 459 -17.35 6.99 21.42
CA LEU A 459 -17.31 7.89 20.26
C LEU A 459 -18.73 8.08 19.68
N GLU A 460 -19.47 6.99 19.40
CA GLU A 460 -20.83 7.05 18.86
C GLU A 460 -21.76 7.85 19.76
N GLN A 461 -21.71 7.62 21.07
CA GLN A 461 -22.54 8.37 22.05
C GLN A 461 -22.21 9.87 22.07
N ASP A 462 -20.95 10.23 22.03
CA ASP A 462 -20.53 11.63 22.08
C ASP A 462 -20.84 12.35 20.75
N LEU A 463 -20.65 11.70 19.60
CA LEU A 463 -21.06 12.24 18.31
C LEU A 463 -22.59 12.43 18.25
N HIS A 464 -23.40 11.49 18.74
CA HIS A 464 -24.86 11.65 18.82
C HIS A 464 -25.27 12.82 19.73
N LYS A 465 -24.63 13.00 20.89
CA LYS A 465 -24.89 14.17 21.76
C LYS A 465 -24.58 15.49 21.07
N ILE A 466 -23.43 15.57 20.35
CA ILE A 466 -23.05 16.77 19.60
C ILE A 466 -24.04 17.06 18.49
N LEU A 467 -24.46 16.07 17.71
CA LEU A 467 -25.45 16.23 16.65
C LEU A 467 -26.75 16.82 17.19
N MET A 468 -27.29 16.28 18.29
CA MET A 468 -28.51 16.79 18.91
C MET A 468 -28.33 18.19 19.48
N SER A 469 -27.27 18.46 20.23
CA SER A 469 -27.01 19.74 20.90
C SER A 469 -26.75 20.89 19.93
N THR A 470 -26.31 20.59 18.72
CA THR A 470 -25.97 21.58 17.68
C THR A 470 -27.09 21.80 16.67
N ILE A 471 -28.26 21.19 16.83
CA ILE A 471 -29.36 21.25 15.86
C ILE A 471 -29.80 22.67 15.51
N ASN A 472 -29.72 23.60 16.47
CA ASN A 472 -30.11 25.02 16.29
C ASN A 472 -28.94 25.93 15.90
N LEU A 473 -27.73 25.39 15.70
CA LEU A 473 -26.57 26.18 15.26
C LEU A 473 -26.48 26.16 13.73
N PRO A 474 -25.77 27.12 13.10
CA PRO A 474 -25.44 27.02 11.68
C PRO A 474 -24.80 25.66 11.35
N ILE A 475 -25.16 25.11 10.19
CA ILE A 475 -24.82 23.75 9.81
C ILE A 475 -23.31 23.52 9.76
N GLU A 476 -22.53 24.52 9.35
CA GLU A 476 -21.07 24.49 9.29
C GLU A 476 -20.47 24.38 10.72
N ILE A 477 -21.02 25.16 11.68
CA ILE A 477 -20.58 25.10 13.09
C ILE A 477 -20.93 23.75 13.71
N ALA A 478 -22.07 23.17 13.33
CA ALA A 478 -22.46 21.85 13.82
C ALA A 478 -21.50 20.77 13.31
N LEU A 479 -21.12 20.85 12.06
CA LEU A 479 -20.15 19.91 11.46
C LEU A 479 -18.74 20.10 12.04
N ASP A 480 -18.30 21.33 12.24
CA ASP A 480 -17.00 21.60 12.87
C ASP A 480 -16.91 21.00 14.29
N LYS A 481 -17.99 21.14 15.08
CA LYS A 481 -18.06 20.54 16.41
C LYS A 481 -18.08 19.01 16.37
N LEU A 482 -18.75 18.42 15.36
CA LEU A 482 -18.73 16.98 15.14
C LEU A 482 -17.30 16.49 14.92
N PHE A 483 -16.54 17.16 14.04
CA PHE A 483 -15.16 16.79 13.75
C PHE A 483 -14.20 17.11 14.92
N GLN A 484 -14.43 18.16 15.70
CA GLN A 484 -13.67 18.40 16.93
C GLN A 484 -13.84 17.24 17.91
N THR A 485 -15.08 16.77 18.13
CA THR A 485 -15.34 15.62 19.01
C THR A 485 -14.74 14.34 18.42
N PHE A 486 -14.81 14.14 17.12
CA PHE A 486 -14.15 13.03 16.45
C PHE A 486 -12.62 13.04 16.67
N ASP A 487 -11.99 14.19 16.47
CA ASP A 487 -10.54 14.36 16.61
C ASP A 487 -10.07 14.13 18.08
N GLU A 488 -10.88 14.40 19.09
CA GLU A 488 -10.58 14.11 20.51
C GLU A 488 -10.49 12.60 20.81
N HIS A 489 -11.27 11.78 20.09
CA HIS A 489 -11.28 10.33 20.24
C HIS A 489 -10.23 9.61 19.38
N ASN A 490 -9.60 10.32 18.43
CA ASN A 490 -8.70 9.75 17.45
C ASN A 490 -7.23 10.16 17.64
N ALA A 491 -6.33 9.49 16.95
CA ALA A 491 -4.93 9.87 16.79
C ALA A 491 -4.81 11.01 15.75
N GLU A 492 -3.60 11.50 15.53
CA GLU A 492 -3.29 12.55 14.54
C GLU A 492 -3.79 12.19 13.12
N TYR A 493 -3.83 10.89 12.79
CA TYR A 493 -4.43 10.36 11.56
C TYR A 493 -5.45 9.28 11.91
N PRO A 494 -6.65 9.30 11.30
CA PRO A 494 -7.64 8.25 11.48
C PRO A 494 -7.15 6.94 10.84
N ASN A 495 -7.74 5.82 11.29
CA ASN A 495 -7.41 4.49 10.76
C ASN A 495 -7.97 4.29 9.35
N ASP A 496 -9.03 5.01 8.99
CA ASP A 496 -9.68 4.99 7.69
C ASP A 496 -10.06 6.42 7.26
N ASP A 497 -10.30 6.61 5.95
CA ASP A 497 -10.79 7.87 5.43
C ASP A 497 -12.18 8.18 5.99
N VAL A 498 -12.46 9.43 6.24
CA VAL A 498 -13.73 9.92 6.80
C VAL A 498 -14.31 10.99 5.93
N LEU A 499 -15.52 10.76 5.43
CA LEU A 499 -16.36 11.77 4.81
C LEU A 499 -17.68 11.90 5.58
N ALA A 500 -18.09 13.11 5.88
CA ALA A 500 -19.38 13.38 6.52
C ALA A 500 -20.06 14.57 5.84
N VAL A 501 -21.33 14.41 5.52
CA VAL A 501 -22.17 15.41 4.88
C VAL A 501 -23.40 15.65 5.73
N LEU A 502 -23.54 16.85 6.24
CA LEU A 502 -24.73 17.28 6.99
C LEU A 502 -25.63 18.10 6.07
N ILE A 503 -26.92 17.81 6.11
CA ILE A 503 -27.93 18.39 5.20
C ILE A 503 -29.12 18.87 6.01
N GLU A 504 -29.62 20.07 5.73
CA GLU A 504 -30.84 20.61 6.31
C GLU A 504 -31.67 21.37 5.28
N PRO A 505 -33.04 21.45 5.39
CA PRO A 505 -33.85 22.30 4.55
C PRO A 505 -33.55 23.76 4.85
N LYS A 506 -33.59 24.62 3.77
CA LYS A 506 -33.55 26.08 3.95
C LYS A 506 -34.88 26.57 4.53
N HIS A 507 -34.77 27.54 5.41
CA HIS A 507 -35.92 28.26 5.97
C HIS A 507 -36.59 29.16 4.96
#